data_c81278696d9b6f51640cdf8d9756d80b
#
_entry.id   c81278696d9b6f51640cdf8d9756d80b
#
_cell.length_a   1.000
_cell.length_b   1.000
_cell.length_c   1.000
_cell.angle_alpha   90.00
_cell.angle_beta   90.00
_cell.angle_gamma   90.00
#
_symmetry.space_group_name_H-M   'P 1'
#
loop_
_entity.id
_entity.type
_entity.pdbx_description
1 polymer ?
#
loop_
_entity_poly.entity_id
_entity_poly.type
_entity_poly.pdbx_seq_one_letter_code
_entity_poly.pdbx_strand_id
1 'polypeptide(L)'
;FYGMAMYITPTLPSLDELKQAKLAMPLQIYTHDNKLIGQYGNTMSLPLSYEQLPKTMIDAFLAAEDATFFEHSGISVKGIGRALTEAVSEDEGQTGGSTITMQVAKNYFLSPERTLNRKLTELFLARKIEEQLTKKEILTLYVNKIYLGMGAYGVKAAAKQYYSKSLDNLTVAEMAMIAGLPKAPSKYNPVANPKRALERRNWILGQMLKNRAITQAQYEEAIAAPINLHLYQAKLDKNFPYLAEMARFALTEQYGEGVIDSG
;
A
#
# COMPACT_ATOMS: atom_id res chain seq x y z
N PHE A 1 -20.85 -15.58 19.03
CA PHE A 1 -20.64 -15.02 17.68
C PHE A 1 -21.85 -14.19 17.23
N TYR A 2 -23.08 -14.72 17.28
CA TYR A 2 -24.31 -14.02 16.84
C TYR A 2 -24.60 -12.73 17.63
N GLY A 3 -24.51 -12.75 18.96
CA GLY A 3 -24.76 -11.57 19.82
C GLY A 3 -23.73 -10.45 19.61
N MET A 4 -22.49 -10.80 19.28
CA MET A 4 -21.42 -9.85 19.02
C MET A 4 -21.55 -9.22 17.63
N ALA A 5 -22.03 -9.99 16.64
CA ALA A 5 -22.39 -9.47 15.34
C ALA A 5 -23.51 -8.44 15.43
N MET A 6 -24.57 -8.71 16.19
CA MET A 6 -25.68 -7.76 16.40
C MET A 6 -25.24 -6.46 17.10
N TYR A 7 -24.22 -6.50 17.95
CA TYR A 7 -23.70 -5.32 18.63
C TYR A 7 -22.80 -4.46 17.72
N ILE A 8 -21.97 -5.09 16.89
CA ILE A 8 -20.98 -4.39 16.04
C ILE A 8 -21.59 -3.94 14.71
N THR A 9 -22.53 -4.68 14.11
CA THR A 9 -23.10 -4.37 12.79
C THR A 9 -23.70 -2.95 12.69
N PRO A 10 -24.44 -2.43 13.67
CA PRO A 10 -25.00 -1.07 13.61
C PRO A 10 -23.95 0.05 13.71
N THR A 11 -22.75 -0.26 14.25
CA THR A 11 -21.67 0.71 14.42
C THR A 11 -20.68 0.71 13.24
N LEU A 12 -20.88 -0.18 12.26
CA LEU A 12 -20.01 -0.24 11.08
C LEU A 12 -20.25 0.97 10.16
N PRO A 13 -19.18 1.62 9.71
CA PRO A 13 -19.28 2.75 8.79
C PRO A 13 -19.95 2.38 7.47
N SER A 14 -20.51 3.38 6.80
CA SER A 14 -21.07 3.24 5.46
C SER A 14 -19.96 2.97 4.44
N LEU A 15 -20.20 2.03 3.53
CA LEU A 15 -19.25 1.76 2.44
C LEU A 15 -19.31 2.81 1.32
N ASP A 16 -20.29 3.72 1.33
CA ASP A 16 -20.31 4.86 0.40
C ASP A 16 -19.10 5.78 0.63
N GLU A 17 -18.58 5.83 1.86
CA GLU A 17 -17.33 6.52 2.17
C GLU A 17 -16.12 5.91 1.44
N LEU A 18 -16.09 4.60 1.20
CA LEU A 18 -15.03 3.95 0.41
C LEU A 18 -15.00 4.43 -1.04
N LYS A 19 -16.17 4.57 -1.65
CA LYS A 19 -16.30 5.01 -3.05
C LYS A 19 -15.94 6.48 -3.22
N GLN A 20 -16.07 7.26 -2.14
CA GLN A 20 -15.77 8.69 -2.09
C GLN A 20 -14.43 9.02 -1.43
N ALA A 21 -13.70 8.01 -0.96
CA ALA A 21 -12.43 8.22 -0.26
C ALA A 21 -11.43 8.96 -1.15
N LYS A 22 -11.25 10.25 -0.87
CA LYS A 22 -10.18 11.05 -1.48
C LYS A 22 -8.84 10.56 -0.94
N LEU A 23 -7.93 10.28 -1.85
CA LEU A 23 -6.55 9.99 -1.49
C LEU A 23 -5.84 11.33 -1.24
N ALA A 24 -5.09 11.42 -0.15
CA ALA A 24 -4.30 12.59 0.16
C ALA A 24 -3.22 12.79 -0.93
N MET A 25 -3.13 14.00 -1.46
CA MET A 25 -2.11 14.39 -2.43
C MET A 25 -1.35 15.61 -1.91
N PRO A 26 -0.03 15.69 -2.12
CA PRO A 26 0.72 16.86 -1.71
C PRO A 26 0.29 18.08 -2.53
N LEU A 27 0.18 19.24 -1.87
CA LEU A 27 -0.01 20.50 -2.55
C LEU A 27 1.23 20.81 -3.40
N GLN A 28 1.04 21.03 -4.69
CA GLN A 28 2.09 21.37 -5.63
C GLN A 28 1.81 22.74 -6.25
N ILE A 29 2.78 23.62 -6.21
CA ILE A 29 2.69 24.98 -6.74
C ILE A 29 3.60 25.09 -7.96
N TYR A 30 3.02 25.51 -9.07
CA TYR A 30 3.70 25.67 -10.35
C TYR A 30 3.67 27.11 -10.80
N THR A 31 4.69 27.52 -11.55
CA THR A 31 4.65 28.75 -12.34
C THR A 31 3.73 28.57 -13.55
N HIS A 32 3.36 29.68 -14.21
CA HIS A 32 2.58 29.64 -15.45
C HIS A 32 3.24 28.83 -16.57
N ASP A 33 4.56 28.74 -16.60
CA ASP A 33 5.37 27.94 -17.53
C ASP A 33 5.63 26.50 -17.01
N ASN A 34 4.78 26.01 -16.09
CA ASN A 34 4.80 24.64 -15.53
C ASN A 34 6.09 24.23 -14.79
N LYS A 35 6.81 25.18 -14.21
CA LYS A 35 7.93 24.84 -13.32
C LYS A 35 7.43 24.64 -11.90
N LEU A 36 7.76 23.52 -11.29
CA LEU A 36 7.40 23.24 -9.89
C LEU A 36 8.26 24.12 -8.97
N ILE A 37 7.65 25.04 -8.24
CA ILE A 37 8.31 25.96 -7.30
C ILE A 37 8.05 25.65 -5.84
N GLY A 38 7.03 24.86 -5.52
CA GLY A 38 6.71 24.42 -4.16
C GLY A 38 6.00 23.08 -4.13
N GLN A 39 6.34 22.26 -3.14
CA GLN A 39 5.64 21.01 -2.83
C GLN A 39 5.52 20.90 -1.32
N TYR A 40 4.30 20.81 -0.81
CA TYR A 40 3.96 20.79 0.61
C TYR A 40 3.11 19.56 0.92
N GLY A 41 3.26 19.02 2.12
CA GLY A 41 2.68 17.73 2.54
C GLY A 41 3.68 16.59 2.43
N ASN A 42 3.59 15.69 3.39
CA ASN A 42 4.50 14.53 3.51
C ASN A 42 3.99 13.29 2.79
N THR A 43 2.81 13.37 2.20
CA THR A 43 2.10 12.25 1.61
C THR A 43 2.13 12.34 0.10
N MET A 44 2.66 11.31 -0.55
CA MET A 44 2.51 11.13 -1.99
C MET A 44 1.48 10.04 -2.21
N SER A 45 0.37 10.39 -2.87
CA SER A 45 -0.64 9.45 -3.31
C SER A 45 -0.97 9.69 -4.77
N LEU A 46 -0.91 8.67 -5.59
CA LEU A 46 -1.15 8.73 -7.03
C LEU A 46 -2.16 7.62 -7.37
N PRO A 47 -3.47 7.92 -7.36
CA PRO A 47 -4.50 6.92 -7.61
C PRO A 47 -4.37 6.30 -9.00
N LEU A 48 -4.76 5.04 -9.10
CA LEU A 48 -4.80 4.28 -10.35
C LEU A 48 -6.05 3.39 -10.38
N SER A 49 -6.46 3.01 -11.58
CA SER A 49 -7.50 2.00 -11.79
C SER A 49 -6.90 0.59 -11.83
N TYR A 50 -7.76 -0.43 -11.72
CA TYR A 50 -7.32 -1.84 -11.78
C TYR A 50 -6.59 -2.18 -13.07
N GLU A 51 -7.04 -1.63 -14.20
CA GLU A 51 -6.50 -1.88 -15.53
C GLU A 51 -5.08 -1.32 -15.71
N GLN A 52 -4.69 -0.36 -14.87
CA GLN A 52 -3.34 0.21 -14.86
C GLN A 52 -2.35 -0.61 -14.01
N LEU A 53 -2.82 -1.65 -13.33
CA LEU A 53 -1.98 -2.52 -12.51
C LEU A 53 -1.33 -3.61 -13.37
N PRO A 54 0.01 -3.67 -13.45
CA PRO A 54 0.68 -4.81 -14.07
C PRO A 54 0.30 -6.12 -13.35
N LYS A 55 0.00 -7.17 -14.10
CA LYS A 55 -0.34 -8.49 -13.53
C LYS A 55 0.73 -8.97 -12.54
N THR A 56 2.00 -8.81 -12.89
CA THR A 56 3.13 -9.21 -12.04
C THR A 56 3.12 -8.46 -10.68
N MET A 57 2.71 -7.19 -10.65
CA MET A 57 2.56 -6.43 -9.41
C MET A 57 1.44 -7.01 -8.54
N ILE A 58 0.30 -7.33 -9.15
CA ILE A 58 -0.81 -8.01 -8.46
C ILE A 58 -0.31 -9.32 -7.85
N ASP A 59 0.32 -10.17 -8.67
CA ASP A 59 0.83 -11.47 -8.25
C ASP A 59 1.86 -11.35 -7.11
N ALA A 60 2.70 -10.32 -7.12
CA ALA A 60 3.66 -10.05 -6.05
C ALA A 60 2.97 -9.72 -4.71
N PHE A 61 1.94 -8.88 -4.72
CA PHE A 61 1.15 -8.57 -3.52
C PHE A 61 0.37 -9.78 -3.02
N LEU A 62 -0.25 -10.55 -3.91
CA LEU A 62 -0.94 -11.78 -3.54
C LEU A 62 0.04 -12.78 -2.91
N ALA A 63 1.20 -12.98 -3.51
CA ALA A 63 2.23 -13.87 -2.97
C ALA A 63 2.77 -13.42 -1.60
N ALA A 64 2.86 -12.09 -1.38
CA ALA A 64 3.37 -11.50 -0.15
C ALA A 64 2.37 -11.53 1.00
N GLU A 65 1.08 -11.25 0.72
CA GLU A 65 0.08 -10.90 1.73
C GLU A 65 -1.09 -11.89 1.78
N ASP A 66 -1.58 -12.38 0.63
CA ASP A 66 -2.83 -13.15 0.58
C ASP A 66 -2.92 -14.02 -0.68
N ALA A 67 -2.19 -15.11 -0.71
CA ALA A 67 -2.11 -16.00 -1.88
C ALA A 67 -3.46 -16.60 -2.32
N THR A 68 -4.44 -16.65 -1.43
CA THR A 68 -5.80 -17.18 -1.68
C THR A 68 -6.86 -16.09 -1.77
N PHE A 69 -6.47 -14.84 -2.03
CA PHE A 69 -7.35 -13.68 -2.05
C PHE A 69 -8.61 -13.87 -2.90
N PHE A 70 -8.48 -14.48 -4.07
CA PHE A 70 -9.62 -14.73 -4.98
C PHE A 70 -10.49 -15.91 -4.57
N GLU A 71 -10.09 -16.73 -3.57
CA GLU A 71 -10.78 -17.95 -3.14
C GLU A 71 -11.66 -17.76 -1.91
N HIS A 72 -11.38 -16.77 -1.06
CA HIS A 72 -12.10 -16.56 0.19
C HIS A 72 -12.99 -15.32 0.17
N SER A 73 -13.92 -15.21 1.13
CA SER A 73 -14.83 -14.06 1.30
C SER A 73 -14.42 -13.18 2.47
N GLY A 74 -13.25 -12.52 2.37
CA GLY A 74 -12.74 -11.56 3.34
C GLY A 74 -11.89 -12.16 4.47
N ILE A 75 -12.07 -13.43 4.82
CA ILE A 75 -11.35 -14.12 5.88
C ILE A 75 -10.75 -15.41 5.31
N SER A 76 -9.46 -15.62 5.49
CA SER A 76 -8.76 -16.84 5.08
C SER A 76 -8.53 -17.74 6.30
N VAL A 77 -9.27 -18.85 6.38
CA VAL A 77 -9.06 -19.87 7.43
C VAL A 77 -7.67 -20.49 7.30
N LYS A 78 -7.21 -20.73 6.07
CA LYS A 78 -5.85 -21.21 5.79
C LYS A 78 -4.79 -20.21 6.25
N GLY A 79 -5.03 -18.90 6.04
CA GLY A 79 -4.15 -17.81 6.50
C GLY A 79 -4.05 -17.74 8.02
N ILE A 80 -5.18 -17.88 8.73
CA ILE A 80 -5.22 -17.93 10.20
C ILE A 80 -4.48 -19.17 10.71
N GLY A 81 -4.74 -20.35 10.15
CA GLY A 81 -4.05 -21.59 10.53
C GLY A 81 -2.53 -21.48 10.37
N ARG A 82 -2.06 -20.91 9.23
CA ARG A 82 -0.65 -20.68 8.99
C ARG A 82 -0.04 -19.68 9.98
N ALA A 83 -0.71 -18.58 10.25
CA ALA A 83 -0.24 -17.59 11.22
C ALA A 83 -0.11 -18.19 12.65
N LEU A 84 -1.00 -19.12 13.03
CA LEU A 84 -0.90 -19.83 14.30
C LEU A 84 0.31 -20.77 14.33
N THR A 85 0.59 -21.51 13.24
CA THR A 85 1.78 -22.37 13.15
C THR A 85 3.08 -21.58 13.14
N GLU A 86 3.14 -20.45 12.44
CA GLU A 86 4.31 -19.57 12.42
C GLU A 86 4.56 -18.88 13.77
N ALA A 87 3.50 -18.61 14.56
CA ALA A 87 3.63 -18.03 15.90
C ALA A 87 4.23 -19.00 16.93
N VAL A 88 4.15 -20.31 16.67
CA VAL A 88 4.72 -21.36 17.52
C VAL A 88 6.14 -21.75 17.09
N SER A 89 6.50 -21.47 15.82
CA SER A 89 7.87 -21.66 15.32
C SER A 89 8.72 -20.42 15.69
N GLU A 90 9.99 -20.65 16.05
CA GLU A 90 10.94 -19.54 16.35
C GLU A 90 11.29 -18.70 15.11
N ASP A 91 10.83 -19.06 13.92
CA ASP A 91 10.97 -18.27 12.71
C ASP A 91 10.06 -17.04 12.79
N GLU A 92 10.64 -15.85 12.58
CA GLU A 92 9.89 -14.63 12.38
C GLU A 92 8.90 -14.84 11.20
N GLY A 93 7.62 -15.13 11.51
CA GLY A 93 6.59 -15.49 10.53
C GLY A 93 6.63 -14.59 9.30
N GLN A 94 6.89 -15.16 8.14
CA GLN A 94 7.05 -14.40 6.88
C GLN A 94 5.72 -13.91 6.32
N THR A 95 4.61 -14.55 6.72
CA THR A 95 3.25 -14.18 6.29
C THR A 95 2.41 -13.67 7.46
N GLY A 96 1.54 -12.70 7.20
CA GLY A 96 0.54 -12.22 8.16
C GLY A 96 -0.73 -13.07 8.12
N GLY A 97 -1.49 -13.14 9.24
CA GLY A 97 -2.81 -13.77 9.28
C GLY A 97 -3.97 -12.88 8.79
N SER A 98 -3.69 -11.63 8.38
CA SER A 98 -4.69 -10.70 7.88
C SER A 98 -4.78 -10.76 6.36
N THR A 99 -6.00 -10.81 5.82
CA THR A 99 -6.25 -10.77 4.38
C THR A 99 -6.10 -9.36 3.83
N ILE A 100 -5.98 -9.23 2.50
CA ILE A 100 -6.02 -7.92 1.81
C ILE A 100 -7.29 -7.16 2.17
N THR A 101 -8.46 -7.82 2.19
CA THR A 101 -9.74 -7.19 2.54
C THR A 101 -9.75 -6.68 3.99
N MET A 102 -9.18 -7.42 4.94
CA MET A 102 -9.00 -6.94 6.32
C MET A 102 -8.07 -5.73 6.39
N GLN A 103 -7.04 -5.67 5.56
CA GLN A 103 -6.15 -4.51 5.49
C GLN A 103 -6.87 -3.29 4.88
N VAL A 104 -7.74 -3.47 3.87
CA VAL A 104 -8.62 -2.40 3.37
C VAL A 104 -9.52 -1.89 4.50
N ALA A 105 -10.23 -2.79 5.19
CA ALA A 105 -11.07 -2.42 6.35
C ALA A 105 -10.30 -1.58 7.37
N LYS A 106 -9.10 -2.02 7.74
CA LYS A 106 -8.22 -1.31 8.67
C LYS A 106 -7.82 0.08 8.15
N ASN A 107 -7.37 0.19 6.90
CA ASN A 107 -6.76 1.41 6.37
C ASN A 107 -7.78 2.51 6.06
N TYR A 108 -9.05 2.17 5.85
CA TYR A 108 -10.10 3.13 5.51
C TYR A 108 -10.98 3.51 6.72
N PHE A 109 -11.20 2.59 7.66
CA PHE A 109 -12.24 2.78 8.68
C PHE A 109 -11.78 2.72 10.12
N LEU A 110 -10.58 2.18 10.40
CA LEU A 110 -10.18 1.88 11.76
C LEU A 110 -9.04 2.76 12.24
N SER A 111 -9.11 3.16 13.51
CA SER A 111 -8.03 3.86 14.18
C SER A 111 -6.77 2.96 14.33
N PRO A 112 -5.58 3.55 14.49
CA PRO A 112 -4.32 2.79 14.62
C PRO A 112 -4.21 1.99 15.94
N GLU A 113 -5.14 2.15 16.88
CA GLU A 113 -5.13 1.44 18.16
C GLU A 113 -5.20 -0.07 18.00
N ARG A 114 -4.44 -0.81 18.81
CA ARG A 114 -4.37 -2.28 18.75
C ARG A 114 -5.21 -2.91 19.87
N THR A 115 -6.51 -3.07 19.65
CA THR A 115 -7.43 -3.71 20.60
C THR A 115 -8.07 -4.95 19.98
N LEU A 116 -8.52 -5.89 20.83
CA LEU A 116 -9.26 -7.07 20.38
C LEU A 116 -10.57 -6.66 19.69
N ASN A 117 -11.28 -5.66 20.25
CA ASN A 117 -12.51 -5.14 19.65
C ASN A 117 -12.26 -4.61 18.23
N ARG A 118 -11.17 -3.86 18.01
CA ARG A 118 -10.78 -3.41 16.68
C ARG A 118 -10.53 -4.59 15.73
N LYS A 119 -9.87 -5.66 16.20
CA LYS A 119 -9.60 -6.82 15.33
C LYS A 119 -10.88 -7.57 14.94
N LEU A 120 -11.86 -7.64 15.84
CA LEU A 120 -13.18 -8.18 15.54
C LEU A 120 -13.94 -7.27 14.55
N THR A 121 -13.93 -5.96 14.75
CA THR A 121 -14.52 -4.99 13.82
C THR A 121 -13.90 -5.11 12.42
N GLU A 122 -12.58 -5.29 12.34
CA GLU A 122 -11.86 -5.53 11.07
C GLU A 122 -12.39 -6.78 10.33
N LEU A 123 -12.66 -7.88 11.05
CA LEU A 123 -13.23 -9.11 10.47
C LEU A 123 -14.66 -8.88 9.93
N PHE A 124 -15.53 -8.21 10.70
CA PHE A 124 -16.90 -7.94 10.26
C PHE A 124 -16.94 -6.97 9.09
N LEU A 125 -16.11 -5.91 9.12
CA LEU A 125 -15.97 -4.98 8.00
C LEU A 125 -15.45 -5.68 6.74
N ALA A 126 -14.44 -6.55 6.87
CA ALA A 126 -13.93 -7.30 5.72
C ALA A 126 -15.02 -8.15 5.08
N ARG A 127 -15.88 -8.80 5.89
CA ARG A 127 -17.03 -9.56 5.36
C ARG A 127 -18.02 -8.66 4.64
N LYS A 128 -18.40 -7.51 5.24
CA LYS A 128 -19.31 -6.53 4.65
C LYS A 128 -18.76 -5.96 3.32
N ILE A 129 -17.46 -5.68 3.26
CA ILE A 129 -16.78 -5.21 2.05
C ILE A 129 -16.90 -6.25 0.92
N GLU A 130 -16.64 -7.52 1.19
CA GLU A 130 -16.74 -8.61 0.20
C GLU A 130 -18.17 -8.88 -0.29
N GLU A 131 -19.17 -8.51 0.49
CA GLU A 131 -20.57 -8.61 0.09
C GLU A 131 -20.99 -7.51 -0.89
N GLN A 132 -20.28 -6.38 -0.93
CA GLN A 132 -20.65 -5.20 -1.70
C GLN A 132 -19.66 -4.83 -2.81
N LEU A 133 -18.42 -5.26 -2.73
CA LEU A 133 -17.38 -4.95 -3.69
C LEU A 133 -16.81 -6.21 -4.32
N THR A 134 -16.47 -6.09 -5.59
CA THR A 134 -15.74 -7.15 -6.30
C THR A 134 -14.27 -7.24 -5.83
N LYS A 135 -13.65 -8.36 -6.03
CA LYS A 135 -12.22 -8.57 -5.73
C LYS A 135 -11.31 -7.54 -6.41
N LYS A 136 -11.63 -7.13 -7.63
CA LYS A 136 -10.90 -6.11 -8.37
C LYS A 136 -11.00 -4.74 -7.67
N GLU A 137 -12.19 -4.35 -7.25
CA GLU A 137 -12.41 -3.10 -6.52
C GLU A 137 -11.66 -3.11 -5.18
N ILE A 138 -11.75 -4.21 -4.42
CA ILE A 138 -11.03 -4.36 -3.14
C ILE A 138 -9.52 -4.24 -3.36
N LEU A 139 -8.98 -4.91 -4.36
CA LEU A 139 -7.55 -4.84 -4.66
C LEU A 139 -7.12 -3.44 -5.09
N THR A 140 -7.96 -2.75 -5.89
CA THR A 140 -7.72 -1.36 -6.29
C THR A 140 -7.67 -0.43 -5.09
N LEU A 141 -8.61 -0.55 -4.15
CA LEU A 141 -8.61 0.22 -2.90
C LEU A 141 -7.34 -0.06 -2.09
N TYR A 142 -6.95 -1.33 -1.98
CA TYR A 142 -5.75 -1.75 -1.27
C TYR A 142 -4.49 -1.10 -1.82
N VAL A 143 -4.22 -1.28 -3.12
CA VAL A 143 -2.99 -0.80 -3.76
C VAL A 143 -2.89 0.72 -3.85
N ASN A 144 -4.01 1.43 -3.74
CA ASN A 144 -4.05 2.88 -3.71
C ASN A 144 -3.82 3.48 -2.32
N LYS A 145 -4.16 2.75 -1.24
CA LYS A 145 -4.14 3.31 0.13
C LYS A 145 -3.00 2.78 1.00
N ILE A 146 -2.45 1.61 0.67
CA ILE A 146 -1.43 0.98 1.50
C ILE A 146 -0.18 1.86 1.65
N TYR A 147 0.27 2.05 2.90
CA TYR A 147 1.50 2.76 3.19
C TYR A 147 2.73 1.89 2.90
N LEU A 148 3.64 2.42 2.12
CA LEU A 148 4.82 1.70 1.60
C LEU A 148 6.15 2.35 2.03
N GLY A 149 6.10 3.20 3.06
CA GLY A 149 7.29 3.88 3.57
C GLY A 149 7.65 5.15 2.79
N MET A 150 8.54 5.97 3.36
CA MET A 150 9.03 7.21 2.77
C MET A 150 7.92 8.17 2.29
N GLY A 151 6.80 8.24 3.00
CA GLY A 151 5.65 9.07 2.63
C GLY A 151 4.84 8.55 1.44
N ALA A 152 5.16 7.38 0.87
CA ALA A 152 4.45 6.83 -0.27
C ALA A 152 3.20 6.05 0.16
N TYR A 153 2.05 6.47 -0.31
CA TYR A 153 0.78 5.78 -0.19
C TYR A 153 0.35 5.26 -1.57
N GLY A 154 0.19 3.95 -1.65
CA GLY A 154 -0.11 3.24 -2.88
C GLY A 154 1.10 2.92 -3.76
N VAL A 155 0.89 1.93 -4.64
CA VAL A 155 1.97 1.32 -5.43
C VAL A 155 2.57 2.26 -6.47
N LYS A 156 1.76 3.13 -7.07
CA LYS A 156 2.23 4.11 -8.07
C LYS A 156 3.14 5.16 -7.42
N ALA A 157 2.79 5.59 -6.20
CA ALA A 157 3.63 6.49 -5.42
C ALA A 157 4.94 5.81 -5.00
N ALA A 158 4.89 4.55 -4.58
CA ALA A 158 6.10 3.78 -4.23
C ALA A 158 7.03 3.57 -5.42
N ALA A 159 6.49 3.23 -6.60
CA ALA A 159 7.28 3.11 -7.83
C ALA A 159 8.02 4.41 -8.17
N LYS A 160 7.33 5.55 -8.04
CA LYS A 160 7.95 6.86 -8.22
C LYS A 160 8.98 7.16 -7.14
N GLN A 161 8.64 6.91 -5.86
CA GLN A 161 9.48 7.27 -4.71
C GLN A 161 10.79 6.49 -4.66
N TYR A 162 10.75 5.16 -4.89
CA TYR A 162 11.93 4.31 -4.76
C TYR A 162 12.74 4.18 -6.04
N TYR A 163 12.07 4.28 -7.21
CA TYR A 163 12.68 3.95 -8.49
C TYR A 163 12.59 5.06 -9.53
N SER A 164 11.86 6.16 -9.27
CA SER A 164 11.58 7.22 -10.25
C SER A 164 10.97 6.68 -11.56
N LYS A 165 10.20 5.58 -11.49
CA LYS A 165 9.62 4.86 -12.61
C LYS A 165 8.10 4.86 -12.59
N SER A 166 7.48 4.65 -13.76
CA SER A 166 6.10 4.19 -13.87
C SER A 166 6.01 2.70 -13.53
N LEU A 167 4.80 2.20 -13.22
CA LEU A 167 4.58 0.80 -12.87
C LEU A 167 5.01 -0.17 -13.97
N ASP A 168 4.75 0.18 -15.24
CA ASP A 168 5.07 -0.66 -16.41
C ASP A 168 6.57 -0.83 -16.64
N ASN A 169 7.38 0.08 -16.09
CA ASN A 169 8.84 0.07 -16.24
C ASN A 169 9.57 -0.60 -15.07
N LEU A 170 8.81 -1.09 -14.09
CA LEU A 170 9.40 -1.84 -12.96
C LEU A 170 9.79 -3.25 -13.39
N THR A 171 10.93 -3.71 -12.94
CA THR A 171 11.34 -5.11 -13.06
C THR A 171 10.58 -6.00 -12.06
N VAL A 172 10.59 -7.31 -12.28
CA VAL A 172 10.02 -8.29 -11.34
C VAL A 172 10.62 -8.14 -9.93
N ALA A 173 11.92 -7.92 -9.85
CA ALA A 173 12.63 -7.69 -8.58
C ALA A 173 12.14 -6.42 -7.86
N GLU A 174 11.93 -5.33 -8.59
CA GLU A 174 11.44 -4.06 -8.04
C GLU A 174 9.98 -4.18 -7.58
N MET A 175 9.14 -4.88 -8.34
CA MET A 175 7.75 -5.17 -7.95
C MET A 175 7.68 -6.00 -6.67
N ALA A 176 8.50 -7.05 -6.56
CA ALA A 176 8.60 -7.87 -5.36
C ALA A 176 9.15 -7.08 -4.14
N MET A 177 10.07 -6.14 -4.36
CA MET A 177 10.56 -5.24 -3.32
C MET A 177 9.43 -4.37 -2.76
N ILE A 178 8.65 -3.73 -3.62
CA ILE A 178 7.51 -2.89 -3.22
C ILE A 178 6.47 -3.75 -2.49
N ALA A 179 6.14 -4.94 -2.99
CA ALA A 179 5.19 -5.85 -2.37
C ALA A 179 5.64 -6.36 -0.98
N GLY A 180 6.92 -6.24 -0.65
CA GLY A 180 7.46 -6.60 0.65
C GLY A 180 7.23 -5.58 1.76
N LEU A 181 6.93 -4.33 1.41
CA LEU A 181 6.85 -3.20 2.34
C LEU A 181 5.65 -3.22 3.29
N PRO A 182 4.43 -3.63 2.87
CA PRO A 182 3.22 -3.53 3.72
C PRO A 182 3.35 -4.20 5.07
N LYS A 183 4.07 -5.31 5.15
CA LYS A 183 4.25 -6.08 6.38
C LYS A 183 4.86 -5.24 7.51
N ALA A 184 5.91 -4.48 7.21
CA ALA A 184 6.56 -3.56 8.14
C ALA A 184 7.38 -2.53 7.34
N PRO A 185 6.78 -1.40 6.91
CA PRO A 185 7.42 -0.44 6.01
C PRO A 185 8.75 0.13 6.51
N SER A 186 8.91 0.29 7.81
CA SER A 186 10.18 0.74 8.39
C SER A 186 11.24 -0.38 8.45
N LYS A 187 10.83 -1.62 8.77
CA LYS A 187 11.74 -2.78 8.91
C LYS A 187 12.30 -3.24 7.57
N TYR A 188 11.46 -3.23 6.52
CA TYR A 188 11.78 -3.69 5.17
C TYR A 188 12.10 -2.55 4.20
N ASN A 189 12.30 -1.33 4.70
CA ASN A 189 12.70 -0.18 3.88
C ASN A 189 14.07 -0.43 3.23
N PRO A 190 14.18 -0.47 1.89
CA PRO A 190 15.43 -0.77 1.21
C PRO A 190 16.50 0.32 1.36
N VAL A 191 16.11 1.54 1.71
CA VAL A 191 17.06 2.64 2.01
C VAL A 191 17.68 2.47 3.39
N ALA A 192 16.84 2.20 4.40
CA ALA A 192 17.29 2.11 5.79
C ALA A 192 17.84 0.72 6.16
N ASN A 193 17.26 -0.35 5.60
CA ASN A 193 17.56 -1.74 5.95
C ASN A 193 17.71 -2.62 4.69
N PRO A 194 18.70 -2.37 3.82
CA PRO A 194 18.81 -3.04 2.51
C PRO A 194 18.90 -4.57 2.63
N LYS A 195 19.60 -5.10 3.64
CA LYS A 195 19.73 -6.55 3.85
C LYS A 195 18.36 -7.20 4.10
N ARG A 196 17.59 -6.67 5.06
CA ARG A 196 16.25 -7.19 5.37
C ARG A 196 15.26 -7.03 4.22
N ALA A 197 15.36 -5.91 3.50
CA ALA A 197 14.56 -5.68 2.31
C ALA A 197 14.86 -6.72 1.22
N LEU A 198 16.14 -7.05 1.00
CA LEU A 198 16.59 -8.06 0.05
C LEU A 198 16.09 -9.46 0.44
N GLU A 199 16.21 -9.84 1.71
CA GLU A 199 15.73 -11.11 2.24
C GLU A 199 14.21 -11.23 2.02
N ARG A 200 13.45 -10.17 2.32
CA ARG A 200 12.00 -10.13 2.11
C ARG A 200 11.61 -10.21 0.63
N ARG A 201 12.28 -9.45 -0.25
CA ARG A 201 12.11 -9.52 -1.70
C ARG A 201 12.31 -10.94 -2.22
N ASN A 202 13.42 -11.57 -1.83
CA ASN A 202 13.79 -12.89 -2.30
C ASN A 202 12.80 -13.97 -1.83
N TRP A 203 12.29 -13.84 -0.60
CA TRP A 203 11.22 -14.70 -0.11
C TRP A 203 9.94 -14.55 -0.97
N ILE A 204 9.54 -13.32 -1.31
CA ILE A 204 8.36 -13.07 -2.17
C ILE A 204 8.57 -13.66 -3.56
N LEU A 205 9.74 -13.46 -4.17
CA LEU A 205 10.07 -14.07 -5.46
C LEU A 205 9.94 -15.60 -5.43
N GLY A 206 10.37 -16.24 -4.33
CA GLY A 206 10.18 -17.67 -4.11
C GLY A 206 8.70 -18.06 -4.03
N GLN A 207 7.85 -17.27 -3.38
CA GLN A 207 6.40 -17.50 -3.36
C GLN A 207 5.76 -17.30 -4.74
N MET A 208 6.17 -16.27 -5.49
CA MET A 208 5.71 -16.04 -6.86
C MET A 208 6.04 -17.22 -7.78
N LEU A 209 7.26 -17.76 -7.69
CA LEU A 209 7.66 -18.96 -8.42
C LEU A 209 6.81 -20.18 -8.02
N LYS A 210 6.66 -20.42 -6.72
CA LYS A 210 5.84 -21.53 -6.17
C LYS A 210 4.39 -21.45 -6.66
N ASN A 211 3.84 -20.24 -6.75
CA ASN A 211 2.49 -19.99 -7.23
C ASN A 211 2.40 -19.91 -8.78
N ARG A 212 3.49 -20.17 -9.50
CA ARG A 212 3.57 -20.12 -10.96
C ARG A 212 3.23 -18.73 -11.54
N ALA A 213 3.41 -17.69 -10.76
CA ALA A 213 3.22 -16.30 -11.18
C ALA A 213 4.39 -15.77 -12.03
N ILE A 214 5.57 -16.35 -11.85
CA ILE A 214 6.77 -16.09 -12.66
C ILE A 214 7.40 -17.40 -13.09
N THR A 215 8.18 -17.36 -14.17
CA THR A 215 8.96 -18.51 -14.66
C THR A 215 10.24 -18.68 -13.85
N GLN A 216 10.88 -19.85 -13.97
CA GLN A 216 12.18 -20.13 -13.36
C GLN A 216 13.24 -19.10 -13.82
N ALA A 217 13.28 -18.80 -15.12
CA ALA A 217 14.22 -17.79 -15.66
C ALA A 217 13.99 -16.40 -15.08
N GLN A 218 12.73 -15.94 -14.96
CA GLN A 218 12.40 -14.67 -14.32
C GLN A 218 12.79 -14.63 -12.84
N TYR A 219 12.63 -15.76 -12.13
CA TYR A 219 13.06 -15.88 -10.74
C TYR A 219 14.57 -15.75 -10.60
N GLU A 220 15.34 -16.48 -11.43
CA GLU A 220 16.82 -16.45 -11.40
C GLU A 220 17.36 -15.05 -11.72
N GLU A 221 16.80 -14.39 -12.72
CA GLU A 221 17.13 -13.01 -13.06
C GLU A 221 16.81 -12.05 -11.88
N ALA A 222 15.60 -12.16 -11.33
CA ALA A 222 15.14 -11.26 -10.27
C ALA A 222 15.89 -11.44 -8.94
N ILE A 223 16.27 -12.68 -8.60
CA ILE A 223 17.02 -12.94 -7.35
C ILE A 223 18.47 -12.48 -7.45
N ALA A 224 19.06 -12.57 -8.66
CA ALA A 224 20.43 -12.09 -8.94
C ALA A 224 20.50 -10.55 -9.02
N ALA A 225 19.38 -9.86 -9.27
CA ALA A 225 19.35 -8.42 -9.40
C ALA A 225 19.73 -7.71 -8.08
N PRO A 226 20.66 -6.74 -8.11
CA PRO A 226 21.00 -5.93 -6.94
C PRO A 226 19.83 -5.01 -6.58
N ILE A 227 19.88 -4.44 -5.36
CA ILE A 227 18.98 -3.32 -5.01
C ILE A 227 19.51 -2.08 -5.76
N ASN A 228 18.73 -1.59 -6.70
CA ASN A 228 19.07 -0.43 -7.53
C ASN A 228 18.02 0.66 -7.36
N LEU A 229 18.16 1.46 -6.29
CA LEU A 229 17.23 2.54 -5.98
C LEU A 229 17.56 3.81 -6.78
N HIS A 230 16.53 4.43 -7.31
CA HIS A 230 16.57 5.75 -7.92
C HIS A 230 15.54 6.64 -7.22
N LEU A 231 15.91 7.13 -6.03
CA LEU A 231 15.00 7.88 -5.17
C LEU A 231 14.50 9.14 -5.85
N TYR A 232 13.18 9.32 -5.83
CA TYR A 232 12.58 10.53 -6.35
C TYR A 232 12.97 11.73 -5.48
N GLN A 233 13.45 12.76 -6.15
CA GLN A 233 13.66 14.08 -5.58
C GLN A 233 12.82 15.06 -6.40
N ALA A 234 11.91 15.76 -5.74
CA ALA A 234 11.18 16.83 -6.40
C ALA A 234 12.17 17.88 -6.92
N LYS A 235 12.20 18.08 -8.23
CA LYS A 235 13.01 19.14 -8.84
C LYS A 235 12.27 20.47 -8.62
N LEU A 236 12.48 21.07 -7.46
CA LEU A 236 11.98 22.41 -7.16
C LEU A 236 12.87 23.44 -7.86
N ASP A 237 12.24 24.38 -8.55
CA ASP A 237 12.94 25.58 -8.98
C ASP A 237 13.17 26.48 -7.75
N LYS A 238 14.41 26.46 -7.25
CA LYS A 238 14.82 27.20 -6.05
C LYS A 238 14.93 28.70 -6.25
N ASN A 239 14.66 29.21 -7.45
CA ASN A 239 14.72 30.65 -7.72
C ASN A 239 13.54 31.43 -7.13
N PHE A 240 12.46 30.73 -6.72
CA PHE A 240 11.22 31.36 -6.25
C PHE A 240 10.70 30.84 -4.91
N PRO A 241 11.53 30.64 -3.87
CA PRO A 241 11.09 30.04 -2.61
C PRO A 241 10.06 30.91 -1.89
N TYR A 242 10.22 32.23 -1.96
CA TYR A 242 9.31 33.19 -1.33
C TYR A 242 7.93 33.21 -2.01
N LEU A 243 7.89 33.11 -3.34
CA LEU A 243 6.63 33.04 -4.09
C LEU A 243 5.85 31.73 -3.77
N ALA A 244 6.55 30.62 -3.64
CA ALA A 244 5.94 29.35 -3.24
C ALA A 244 5.34 29.43 -1.83
N GLU A 245 6.05 30.04 -0.87
CA GLU A 245 5.54 30.24 0.48
C GLU A 245 4.34 31.20 0.53
N MET A 246 4.37 32.28 -0.23
CA MET A 246 3.22 33.21 -0.34
C MET A 246 1.99 32.49 -0.87
N ALA A 247 2.14 31.69 -1.94
CA ALA A 247 1.03 30.92 -2.51
C ALA A 247 0.50 29.89 -1.51
N ARG A 248 1.38 29.17 -0.81
CA ARG A 248 0.99 28.23 0.26
C ARG A 248 0.18 28.95 1.34
N PHE A 249 0.68 30.06 1.83
CA PHE A 249 0.02 30.83 2.89
C PHE A 249 -1.37 31.32 2.45
N ALA A 250 -1.49 31.90 1.26
CA ALA A 250 -2.76 32.35 0.71
C ALA A 250 -3.79 31.21 0.55
N LEU A 251 -3.34 30.04 0.09
CA LEU A 251 -4.19 28.84 -0.03
C LEU A 251 -4.61 28.31 1.34
N THR A 252 -3.70 28.29 2.31
CA THR A 252 -4.02 27.84 3.68
C THR A 252 -5.00 28.79 4.37
N GLU A 253 -4.85 30.10 4.16
CA GLU A 253 -5.76 31.12 4.70
C GLU A 253 -7.17 31.00 4.09
N GLN A 254 -7.26 30.72 2.77
CA GLN A 254 -8.53 30.64 2.05
C GLN A 254 -9.25 29.30 2.26
N TYR A 255 -8.53 28.18 2.32
CA TYR A 255 -9.09 26.83 2.31
C TYR A 255 -8.79 26.01 3.57
N GLY A 256 -8.02 26.55 4.51
CA GLY A 256 -7.59 25.87 5.74
C GLY A 256 -6.35 25.00 5.55
N GLU A 257 -5.80 24.52 6.68
CA GLU A 257 -4.58 23.68 6.70
C GLU A 257 -4.72 22.37 5.90
N GLY A 258 -5.94 21.86 5.75
CA GLY A 258 -6.21 20.63 4.99
C GLY A 258 -5.84 20.69 3.52
N VAL A 259 -5.65 21.89 2.93
CA VAL A 259 -5.24 22.05 1.53
C VAL A 259 -3.86 21.47 1.27
N ILE A 260 -2.99 21.40 2.29
CA ILE A 260 -1.62 20.89 2.17
C ILE A 260 -1.63 19.38 1.80
N ASP A 261 -2.61 18.62 2.30
CA ASP A 261 -2.72 17.18 2.12
C ASP A 261 -3.85 16.79 1.14
N SER A 262 -4.60 17.76 0.63
CA SER A 262 -5.71 17.52 -0.32
C SER A 262 -5.37 17.87 -1.78
N GLY A 263 -4.26 18.52 -2.02
CA GLY A 263 -3.74 18.90 -3.35
C GLY A 263 -4.41 20.11 -3.96
#